data_d1326b9701d6dd83ae59cab62ce60e84
#
_entry.id   d1326b9701d6dd83ae59cab62ce60e84
#
_cell.length_a   1.000
_cell.length_b   1.000
_cell.length_c   1.000
_cell.angle_alpha   90.00
_cell.angle_beta   90.00
_cell.angle_gamma   90.00
#
_symmetry.space_group_name_H-M   'P 1'
#
loop_
_entity.id
_entity.type
_entity.pdbx_description
1 polymer ?
#
loop_
_entity_poly.entity_id
_entity_poly.type
_entity_poly.pdbx_seq_one_letter_code
_entity_poly.pdbx_strand_id
1 'polypeptide(L)'
;MKIYDGYELIYPKQDDDESKEAYKERIDLFRKKDKFEEEEYEKTDFVPILCAAITDNDPEEEAPQKNSVVEGKNPQLFLKEQVKNMTASCRIYTNVKTFEYDLALEKDNAKKMIEVILDVLPTNGKVRDRLNGYLEAYQNNEKVEQSEIALDILRQIDASYLGKGLFAQLLLEKISSTNDFIVPEYIKAAIRFVLEITEENNGR
;
A
#
# COMPACT_ATOMS: atom_id res chain seq x y z
N MET A 1 -15.22 9.94 -14.03
CA MET A 1 -14.55 10.84 -13.08
C MET A 1 -13.41 11.50 -13.84
N LYS A 2 -13.42 12.82 -13.99
CA LYS A 2 -12.30 13.55 -14.63
C LYS A 2 -11.18 13.66 -13.60
N ILE A 3 -9.99 13.18 -13.92
CA ILE A 3 -8.79 13.45 -13.15
C ILE A 3 -8.08 14.59 -13.84
N TYR A 4 -7.89 15.68 -13.12
CA TYR A 4 -7.32 16.90 -13.66
C TYR A 4 -5.82 16.95 -13.41
N ASP A 5 -5.09 16.44 -14.37
CA ASP A 5 -3.73 16.87 -14.65
C ASP A 5 -3.48 16.61 -16.12
N GLY A 6 -3.51 17.63 -16.91
CA GLY A 6 -3.47 17.48 -18.34
C GLY A 6 -4.72 16.82 -18.94
N TYR A 7 -5.87 16.89 -18.26
CA TYR A 7 -7.19 16.62 -18.86
C TYR A 7 -7.47 15.17 -19.29
N GLU A 8 -6.97 14.19 -18.56
CA GLU A 8 -7.26 12.81 -18.88
C GLU A 8 -8.58 12.33 -18.27
N LEU A 9 -9.46 11.85 -19.11
CA LEU A 9 -10.68 11.16 -18.70
C LEU A 9 -10.34 9.72 -18.31
N ILE A 10 -10.86 9.29 -17.16
CA ILE A 10 -11.00 7.85 -16.92
C ILE A 10 -12.17 7.38 -17.77
N TYR A 11 -11.85 6.67 -18.84
CA TYR A 11 -12.86 6.11 -19.72
C TYR A 11 -13.69 5.04 -18.98
N PRO A 12 -15.02 5.02 -19.18
CA PRO A 12 -15.85 3.98 -18.62
C PRO A 12 -15.39 2.59 -19.15
N LYS A 13 -15.55 1.57 -18.32
CA LYS A 13 -15.28 0.19 -18.76
C LYS A 13 -16.20 -0.19 -19.93
N GLN A 14 -15.75 -1.15 -20.72
CA GLN A 14 -16.62 -1.81 -21.72
C GLN A 14 -17.77 -2.49 -20.99
N ASP A 15 -19.00 -2.27 -21.45
CA ASP A 15 -20.17 -2.94 -20.92
C ASP A 15 -20.19 -4.40 -21.38
N ASP A 16 -20.75 -5.30 -20.56
CA ASP A 16 -20.71 -6.76 -20.81
C ASP A 16 -21.37 -7.18 -22.14
N ASP A 17 -22.29 -6.40 -22.65
CA ASP A 17 -23.04 -6.60 -23.90
C ASP A 17 -22.52 -5.72 -25.06
N GLU A 18 -21.50 -4.90 -24.82
CA GLU A 18 -20.92 -3.99 -25.82
C GLU A 18 -19.83 -4.68 -26.66
N SER A 19 -19.92 -4.57 -28.01
CA SER A 19 -18.84 -5.07 -28.86
C SER A 19 -17.56 -4.24 -28.70
N LYS A 20 -16.41 -4.85 -29.01
CA LYS A 20 -15.11 -4.14 -28.93
C LYS A 20 -15.05 -2.93 -29.87
N GLU A 21 -15.70 -3.03 -31.01
CA GLU A 21 -15.78 -1.97 -32.02
C GLU A 21 -16.61 -0.80 -31.49
N ALA A 22 -17.79 -1.08 -30.90
CA ALA A 22 -18.67 -0.06 -30.30
C ALA A 22 -18.00 0.63 -29.12
N TYR A 23 -17.32 -0.13 -28.24
CA TYR A 23 -16.52 0.40 -27.16
C TYR A 23 -15.42 1.35 -27.66
N LYS A 24 -14.68 0.94 -28.70
CA LYS A 24 -13.62 1.77 -29.29
C LYS A 24 -14.19 3.06 -29.88
N GLU A 25 -15.31 3.01 -30.61
CA GLU A 25 -15.95 4.19 -31.16
C GLU A 25 -16.42 5.15 -30.03
N ARG A 26 -16.98 4.60 -28.96
CA ARG A 26 -17.39 5.38 -27.78
C ARG A 26 -16.21 6.05 -27.12
N ILE A 27 -15.10 5.36 -26.94
CA ILE A 27 -13.87 5.93 -26.37
C ILE A 27 -13.29 7.01 -27.29
N ASP A 28 -13.29 6.80 -28.60
CA ASP A 28 -12.79 7.81 -29.57
C ASP A 28 -13.67 9.07 -29.60
N LEU A 29 -14.99 8.93 -29.36
CA LEU A 29 -15.87 10.08 -29.20
C LEU A 29 -15.57 10.86 -27.92
N PHE A 30 -15.30 10.19 -26.82
CA PHE A 30 -14.86 10.84 -25.58
C PHE A 30 -13.54 11.58 -25.78
N ARG A 31 -12.55 10.96 -26.43
CA ARG A 31 -11.25 11.58 -26.75
C ARG A 31 -11.39 12.81 -27.64
N LYS A 32 -12.29 12.77 -28.63
CA LYS A 32 -12.56 13.93 -29.47
C LYS A 32 -13.20 15.08 -28.69
N LYS A 33 -14.12 14.76 -27.79
CA LYS A 33 -14.78 15.73 -26.92
C LYS A 33 -13.78 16.39 -25.95
N ASP A 34 -12.85 15.59 -25.40
CA ASP A 34 -11.81 16.11 -24.52
C ASP A 34 -10.89 17.12 -25.19
N LYS A 35 -10.51 16.87 -26.43
CA LYS A 35 -9.68 17.85 -27.19
C LYS A 35 -10.38 19.19 -27.43
N PHE A 36 -11.71 19.19 -27.55
CA PHE A 36 -12.47 20.44 -27.63
C PHE A 36 -12.55 21.17 -26.28
N GLU A 37 -12.54 20.43 -25.19
CA GLU A 37 -12.54 21.00 -23.86
C GLU A 37 -11.15 21.52 -23.46
N GLU A 38 -10.04 20.98 -24.01
CA GLU A 38 -8.67 21.48 -23.78
C GLU A 38 -8.53 22.98 -24.14
N GLU A 39 -9.11 23.43 -25.23
CA GLU A 39 -9.04 24.85 -25.63
C GLU A 39 -9.82 25.78 -24.68
N GLU A 40 -10.83 25.28 -23.99
CA GLU A 40 -11.67 26.01 -23.07
C GLU A 40 -11.09 26.01 -21.64
N TYR A 41 -10.38 24.95 -21.26
CA TYR A 41 -9.78 24.78 -19.94
C TYR A 41 -8.46 25.51 -19.74
N GLU A 42 -7.72 25.86 -20.78
CA GLU A 42 -6.53 26.72 -20.68
C GLU A 42 -6.84 28.11 -20.05
N LYS A 43 -8.13 28.44 -19.90
CA LYS A 43 -8.60 29.72 -19.37
C LYS A 43 -9.16 29.66 -17.95
N THR A 44 -9.22 28.49 -17.32
CA THR A 44 -9.76 28.33 -15.97
C THR A 44 -8.67 27.93 -14.99
N ASP A 45 -8.57 28.66 -13.88
CA ASP A 45 -7.68 28.33 -12.75
C ASP A 45 -8.17 27.04 -12.07
N PHE A 46 -7.62 25.88 -12.46
CA PHE A 46 -7.90 24.61 -11.80
C PHE A 46 -6.89 24.34 -10.70
N VAL A 47 -7.40 23.91 -9.56
CA VAL A 47 -6.57 23.27 -8.54
C VAL A 47 -6.47 21.79 -8.88
N PRO A 48 -5.31 21.28 -9.26
CA PRO A 48 -5.16 19.85 -9.53
C PRO A 48 -5.44 19.03 -8.28
N ILE A 49 -6.29 18.01 -8.40
CA ILE A 49 -6.53 17.07 -7.32
C ILE A 49 -5.55 15.91 -7.46
N LEU A 50 -4.58 15.85 -6.56
CA LEU A 50 -3.66 14.72 -6.50
C LEU A 50 -4.30 13.52 -5.80
N CYS A 51 -4.17 12.36 -6.40
CA CYS A 51 -4.68 11.10 -5.89
C CYS A 51 -3.55 10.09 -5.72
N ALA A 52 -3.42 9.52 -4.52
CA ALA A 52 -2.58 8.36 -4.28
C ALA A 52 -3.45 7.15 -3.94
N ALA A 53 -3.27 6.05 -4.65
CA ALA A 53 -3.84 4.77 -4.30
C ALA A 53 -2.75 3.85 -3.73
N ILE A 54 -3.11 3.05 -2.75
CA ILE A 54 -2.23 2.04 -2.16
C ILE A 54 -2.86 0.67 -2.41
N THR A 55 -2.07 -0.29 -2.85
CA THR A 55 -2.53 -1.66 -3.06
C THR A 55 -1.44 -2.66 -2.69
N ASP A 56 -1.86 -3.86 -2.30
CA ASP A 56 -0.96 -4.96 -2.01
C ASP A 56 -0.31 -5.51 -3.29
N ASN A 57 0.91 -6.01 -3.16
CA ASN A 57 1.66 -6.59 -4.27
C ASN A 57 1.35 -8.08 -4.46
N ASP A 58 1.06 -8.80 -3.37
CA ASP A 58 0.72 -10.23 -3.33
C ASP A 58 1.67 -11.09 -4.19
N PRO A 59 3.00 -11.07 -3.95
CA PRO A 59 3.94 -11.85 -4.76
C PRO A 59 3.83 -13.35 -4.48
N GLU A 60 4.37 -14.16 -5.40
CA GLU A 60 4.54 -15.61 -5.17
C GLU A 60 5.54 -15.90 -4.05
N GLU A 61 6.57 -15.06 -3.93
CA GLU A 61 7.58 -15.21 -2.90
C GLU A 61 6.94 -15.15 -1.51
N GLU A 62 7.20 -16.19 -0.70
CA GLU A 62 6.54 -16.33 0.59
C GLU A 62 7.04 -15.29 1.61
N ALA A 63 8.36 -15.07 1.66
CA ALA A 63 9.01 -14.16 2.59
C ALA A 63 9.94 -13.14 1.90
N PRO A 64 9.41 -12.21 1.07
CA PRO A 64 10.23 -11.26 0.36
C PRO A 64 10.94 -10.29 1.31
N GLN A 65 12.19 -9.97 0.99
CA GLN A 65 13.01 -9.04 1.76
C GLN A 65 12.49 -7.60 1.67
N LYS A 66 12.75 -6.82 2.71
CA LYS A 66 12.46 -5.38 2.69
C LYS A 66 13.15 -4.71 1.49
N ASN A 67 12.39 -3.88 0.77
CA ASN A 67 12.83 -3.19 -0.44
C ASN A 67 13.22 -4.11 -1.61
N SER A 68 12.90 -5.39 -1.56
CA SER A 68 13.08 -6.26 -2.72
C SER A 68 12.11 -5.87 -3.85
N VAL A 69 12.57 -6.04 -5.08
CA VAL A 69 11.72 -5.92 -6.27
C VAL A 69 11.20 -7.31 -6.59
N VAL A 70 9.96 -7.57 -6.21
CA VAL A 70 9.28 -8.85 -6.47
C VAL A 70 8.13 -8.64 -7.43
N GLU A 71 7.92 -9.60 -8.32
CA GLU A 71 6.78 -9.57 -9.23
C GLU A 71 5.50 -9.85 -8.45
N GLY A 72 4.58 -8.88 -8.48
CA GLY A 72 3.30 -9.00 -7.81
C GLY A 72 2.28 -9.77 -8.64
N LYS A 73 1.39 -10.47 -7.98
CA LYS A 73 0.27 -11.19 -8.61
C LYS A 73 -1.09 -10.52 -8.40
N ASN A 74 -1.14 -9.44 -7.66
CA ASN A 74 -2.40 -8.71 -7.47
C ASN A 74 -2.92 -8.23 -8.83
N PRO A 75 -4.14 -8.61 -9.24
CA PRO A 75 -4.71 -8.19 -10.52
C PRO A 75 -4.82 -6.67 -10.69
N GLN A 76 -4.83 -5.91 -9.62
CA GLN A 76 -4.89 -4.44 -9.66
C GLN A 76 -3.56 -3.79 -10.11
N LEU A 77 -2.46 -4.53 -10.13
CA LEU A 77 -1.15 -3.99 -10.50
C LEU A 77 -1.08 -3.55 -11.97
N PHE A 78 -1.90 -4.14 -12.84
CA PHE A 78 -1.96 -3.69 -14.23
C PHE A 78 -2.42 -2.23 -14.34
N LEU A 79 -3.22 -1.74 -13.40
CA LEU A 79 -3.66 -0.34 -13.35
C LEU A 79 -2.51 0.61 -13.06
N LYS A 80 -1.46 0.16 -12.38
CA LYS A 80 -0.31 0.99 -12.01
C LYS A 80 0.40 1.56 -13.25
N GLU A 81 0.65 0.72 -14.24
CA GLU A 81 1.29 1.17 -15.48
C GLU A 81 0.32 2.00 -16.35
N GLN A 82 -0.95 1.66 -16.36
CA GLN A 82 -1.95 2.45 -17.07
C GLN A 82 -2.07 3.85 -16.48
N VAL A 83 -2.25 3.96 -15.16
CA VAL A 83 -2.37 5.24 -14.46
C VAL A 83 -1.11 6.10 -14.68
N LYS A 84 0.08 5.50 -14.55
CA LYS A 84 1.36 6.19 -14.80
C LYS A 84 1.45 6.80 -16.19
N ASN A 85 0.88 6.14 -17.20
CA ASN A 85 0.91 6.57 -18.59
C ASN A 85 -0.24 7.52 -18.96
N MET A 86 -1.27 7.62 -18.12
CA MET A 86 -2.49 8.39 -18.39
C MET A 86 -2.53 9.73 -17.68
N THR A 87 -1.92 9.85 -16.50
CA THR A 87 -2.01 11.07 -15.70
C THR A 87 -0.85 11.25 -14.74
N ALA A 88 -0.42 12.49 -14.53
CA ALA A 88 0.53 12.84 -13.49
C ALA A 88 -0.14 13.10 -12.13
N SER A 89 -1.47 13.34 -12.11
CA SER A 89 -2.22 13.62 -10.87
C SER A 89 -2.60 12.38 -10.07
N CYS A 90 -2.46 11.18 -10.63
CA CYS A 90 -2.78 9.94 -9.93
C CYS A 90 -1.58 9.00 -9.92
N ARG A 91 -1.27 8.44 -8.75
CA ARG A 91 -0.21 7.44 -8.60
C ARG A 91 -0.66 6.27 -7.76
N ILE A 92 -0.15 5.08 -8.11
CA ILE A 92 -0.40 3.85 -7.34
C ILE A 92 0.91 3.41 -6.69
N TYR A 93 0.85 3.24 -5.38
CA TYR A 93 1.96 2.79 -4.54
C TYR A 93 1.68 1.36 -4.08
N THR A 94 2.71 0.52 -4.13
CA THR A 94 2.60 -0.88 -3.73
C THR A 94 3.59 -1.17 -2.61
N ASN A 95 3.18 -2.04 -1.71
CA ASN A 95 4.06 -2.64 -0.71
C ASN A 95 4.89 -3.79 -1.31
N VAL A 96 5.67 -4.48 -0.48
CA VAL A 96 6.44 -5.65 -0.90
C VAL A 96 5.54 -6.89 -0.95
N LYS A 97 4.61 -7.05 0.00
CA LYS A 97 3.68 -8.19 0.04
C LYS A 97 2.26 -7.75 0.42
N THR A 98 1.97 -7.58 1.71
CA THR A 98 0.72 -7.05 2.25
C THR A 98 1.01 -5.94 3.25
N PHE A 99 0.00 -5.16 3.60
CA PHE A 99 0.16 -4.05 4.55
C PHE A 99 0.76 -4.53 5.89
N GLU A 100 0.22 -5.58 6.47
CA GLU A 100 0.68 -6.12 7.76
C GLU A 100 2.10 -6.68 7.68
N TYR A 101 2.42 -7.33 6.57
CA TYR A 101 3.77 -7.86 6.33
C TYR A 101 4.81 -6.74 6.28
N ASP A 102 4.53 -5.70 5.51
CA ASP A 102 5.43 -4.55 5.38
C ASP A 102 5.61 -3.77 6.67
N LEU A 103 4.55 -3.65 7.49
CA LEU A 103 4.70 -3.12 8.86
C LEU A 103 5.67 -3.97 9.69
N ALA A 104 5.58 -5.29 9.60
CA ALA A 104 6.43 -6.21 10.34
C ALA A 104 7.86 -6.31 9.80
N LEU A 105 8.15 -5.85 8.59
CA LEU A 105 9.52 -5.72 8.08
C LEU A 105 10.32 -4.63 8.81
N GLU A 106 9.66 -3.73 9.53
CA GLU A 106 10.32 -2.80 10.43
C GLU A 106 10.51 -3.44 11.81
N LYS A 107 11.79 -3.58 12.27
CA LYS A 107 12.14 -4.28 13.51
C LYS A 107 11.34 -3.78 14.73
N ASP A 108 11.20 -2.47 14.89
CA ASP A 108 10.54 -1.89 16.05
C ASP A 108 9.01 -2.06 15.99
N ASN A 109 8.44 -2.05 14.78
CA ASN A 109 7.04 -2.42 14.59
C ASN A 109 6.81 -3.90 14.90
N ALA A 110 7.69 -4.79 14.39
CA ALA A 110 7.59 -6.23 14.63
C ALA A 110 7.54 -6.57 16.10
N LYS A 111 8.35 -5.91 16.95
CA LYS A 111 8.30 -6.08 18.41
C LYS A 111 6.90 -5.81 18.97
N LYS A 112 6.30 -4.66 18.62
CA LYS A 112 4.97 -4.28 19.07
C LYS A 112 3.89 -5.23 18.56
N MET A 113 4.01 -5.64 17.29
CA MET A 113 3.09 -6.59 16.68
C MET A 113 3.16 -7.96 17.37
N ILE A 114 4.36 -8.44 17.70
CA ILE A 114 4.55 -9.67 18.49
C ILE A 114 3.92 -9.53 19.87
N GLU A 115 4.13 -8.42 20.56
CA GLU A 115 3.54 -8.19 21.88
C GLU A 115 2.01 -8.24 21.83
N VAL A 116 1.39 -7.60 20.83
CA VAL A 116 -0.07 -7.65 20.61
C VAL A 116 -0.56 -9.10 20.40
N ILE A 117 0.16 -9.88 19.59
CA ILE A 117 -0.18 -11.28 19.36
C ILE A 117 -0.06 -12.09 20.67
N LEU A 118 1.00 -11.86 21.44
CA LEU A 118 1.22 -12.51 22.72
C LEU A 118 0.16 -12.19 23.76
N ASP A 119 -0.44 -10.99 23.73
CA ASP A 119 -1.50 -10.59 24.64
C ASP A 119 -2.80 -11.41 24.45
N VAL A 120 -3.05 -11.91 23.21
CA VAL A 120 -4.24 -12.74 22.90
C VAL A 120 -3.97 -14.23 22.85
N LEU A 121 -2.71 -14.65 22.76
CA LEU A 121 -2.34 -16.07 22.76
C LEU A 121 -2.46 -16.70 24.16
N PRO A 122 -2.78 -18.02 24.24
CA PRO A 122 -2.66 -18.78 25.48
C PRO A 122 -1.28 -18.61 26.14
N THR A 123 -1.23 -18.72 27.46
CA THR A 123 0.00 -18.50 28.26
C THR A 123 1.13 -19.49 27.96
N ASN A 124 0.83 -20.57 27.29
CA ASN A 124 1.79 -21.61 26.91
C ASN A 124 1.55 -22.07 25.46
N GLY A 125 2.57 -22.61 24.82
CA GLY A 125 2.48 -23.19 23.48
C GLY A 125 3.62 -22.79 22.56
N LYS A 126 3.87 -23.64 21.56
CA LYS A 126 5.01 -23.48 20.62
C LYS A 126 5.04 -22.13 19.86
N VAL A 127 3.87 -21.58 19.56
CA VAL A 127 3.79 -20.26 18.89
C VAL A 127 4.29 -19.18 19.83
N ARG A 128 3.81 -19.18 21.07
CA ARG A 128 4.25 -18.23 22.10
C ARG A 128 5.76 -18.33 22.35
N ASP A 129 6.29 -19.55 22.50
CA ASP A 129 7.72 -19.77 22.73
C ASP A 129 8.56 -19.21 21.57
N ARG A 130 8.14 -19.44 20.34
CA ARG A 130 8.80 -18.93 19.15
C ARG A 130 8.77 -17.39 19.08
N LEU A 131 7.61 -16.77 19.34
CA LEU A 131 7.47 -15.30 19.32
C LEU A 131 8.29 -14.64 20.45
N ASN A 132 8.33 -15.25 21.63
CA ASN A 132 9.21 -14.81 22.71
C ASN A 132 10.69 -14.91 22.30
N GLY A 133 11.08 -15.98 21.62
CA GLY A 133 12.43 -16.15 21.09
C GLY A 133 12.83 -15.01 20.13
N TYR A 134 11.92 -14.52 19.30
CA TYR A 134 12.19 -13.33 18.47
C TYR A 134 12.42 -12.06 19.31
N LEU A 135 11.63 -11.86 20.37
CA LEU A 135 11.82 -10.70 21.26
C LEU A 135 13.16 -10.78 21.99
N GLU A 136 13.55 -11.96 22.47
CA GLU A 136 14.85 -12.21 23.12
C GLU A 136 16.00 -11.95 22.13
N ALA A 137 15.92 -12.46 20.89
CA ALA A 137 16.91 -12.20 19.85
C ALA A 137 17.05 -10.70 19.55
N TYR A 138 15.94 -9.95 19.51
CA TYR A 138 15.98 -8.50 19.34
C TYR A 138 16.65 -7.77 20.52
N GLN A 139 16.38 -8.20 21.75
CA GLN A 139 16.99 -7.63 22.96
C GLN A 139 18.51 -7.88 23.00
N ASN A 140 18.93 -9.07 22.59
CA ASN A 140 20.33 -9.47 22.54
C ASN A 140 21.08 -8.95 21.31
N ASN A 141 20.40 -8.22 20.40
CA ASN A 141 20.94 -7.78 19.11
C ASN A 141 21.46 -8.93 18.24
N GLU A 142 20.84 -10.10 18.35
CA GLU A 142 21.15 -11.23 17.50
C GLU A 142 20.69 -10.98 16.05
N LYS A 143 21.43 -11.57 15.10
CA LYS A 143 21.04 -11.50 13.70
C LYS A 143 19.85 -12.41 13.44
N VAL A 144 18.73 -11.82 13.10
CA VAL A 144 17.50 -12.53 12.73
C VAL A 144 17.08 -12.16 11.31
N GLU A 145 16.43 -13.11 10.64
CA GLU A 145 15.89 -12.86 9.31
C GLU A 145 14.52 -12.18 9.45
N GLN A 146 14.49 -10.88 9.17
CA GLN A 146 13.30 -10.05 9.41
C GLN A 146 12.10 -10.46 8.55
N SER A 147 12.33 -10.95 7.34
CA SER A 147 11.27 -11.42 6.44
C SER A 147 10.57 -12.69 6.97
N GLU A 148 11.31 -13.59 7.59
CA GLU A 148 10.75 -14.77 8.24
C GLU A 148 9.90 -14.42 9.46
N ILE A 149 10.36 -13.45 10.25
CA ILE A 149 9.59 -12.95 11.39
C ILE A 149 8.31 -12.26 10.90
N ALA A 150 8.40 -11.44 9.86
CA ALA A 150 7.24 -10.76 9.28
C ALA A 150 6.21 -11.76 8.73
N LEU A 151 6.67 -12.84 8.09
CA LEU A 151 5.82 -13.92 7.61
C LEU A 151 5.13 -14.65 8.76
N ASP A 152 5.84 -14.92 9.84
CA ASP A 152 5.25 -15.57 11.00
C ASP A 152 4.20 -14.67 11.68
N ILE A 153 4.48 -13.40 11.84
CA ILE A 153 3.52 -12.40 12.32
C ILE A 153 2.26 -12.40 11.44
N LEU A 154 2.41 -12.32 10.12
CA LEU A 154 1.28 -12.33 9.18
C LEU A 154 0.43 -13.58 9.35
N ARG A 155 1.05 -14.77 9.46
CA ARG A 155 0.35 -16.04 9.70
C ARG A 155 -0.45 -16.04 11.01
N GLN A 156 0.04 -15.38 12.07
CA GLN A 156 -0.69 -15.27 13.32
C GLN A 156 -1.86 -14.28 13.21
N ILE A 157 -1.70 -13.20 12.48
CA ILE A 157 -2.78 -12.22 12.22
C ILE A 157 -3.92 -12.86 11.42
N ASP A 158 -3.58 -13.68 10.41
CA ASP A 158 -4.57 -14.39 9.57
C ASP A 158 -5.20 -15.61 10.28
N ALA A 159 -4.69 -15.98 11.43
CA ALA A 159 -5.26 -17.07 12.20
C ALA A 159 -6.65 -16.74 12.77
N SER A 160 -7.52 -17.73 12.88
CA SER A 160 -8.92 -17.58 13.27
C SER A 160 -9.17 -16.96 14.64
N TYR A 161 -8.17 -16.99 15.53
CA TYR A 161 -8.27 -16.44 16.89
C TYR A 161 -8.04 -14.92 16.98
N LEU A 162 -7.43 -14.31 15.96
CA LEU A 162 -7.07 -12.90 15.97
C LEU A 162 -7.80 -12.14 14.84
N GLY A 163 -7.38 -12.37 13.59
CA GLY A 163 -7.91 -11.67 12.42
C GLY A 163 -7.44 -10.21 12.31
N LYS A 164 -7.41 -9.70 11.09
CA LYS A 164 -6.85 -8.37 10.78
C LYS A 164 -7.53 -7.22 11.52
N GLY A 165 -8.86 -7.27 11.66
CA GLY A 165 -9.64 -6.20 12.29
C GLY A 165 -9.34 -6.06 13.79
N LEU A 166 -9.36 -7.17 14.54
CA LEU A 166 -9.03 -7.16 15.97
C LEU A 166 -7.54 -6.80 16.18
N PHE A 167 -6.66 -7.37 15.37
CA PHE A 167 -5.24 -7.05 15.42
C PHE A 167 -4.99 -5.54 15.24
N ALA A 168 -5.59 -4.92 14.23
CA ALA A 168 -5.43 -3.50 13.97
C ALA A 168 -5.89 -2.63 15.15
N GLN A 169 -7.01 -2.98 15.79
CA GLN A 169 -7.51 -2.28 16.97
C GLN A 169 -6.53 -2.38 18.14
N LEU A 170 -6.07 -3.59 18.47
CA LEU A 170 -5.12 -3.82 19.57
C LEU A 170 -3.76 -3.15 19.30
N LEU A 171 -3.29 -3.20 18.06
CA LEU A 171 -2.06 -2.50 17.68
C LEU A 171 -2.21 -1.00 17.83
N LEU A 172 -3.34 -0.41 17.40
CA LEU A 172 -3.59 1.02 17.57
C LEU A 172 -3.56 1.44 19.04
N GLU A 173 -4.17 0.67 19.93
CA GLU A 173 -4.12 0.91 21.37
C GLU A 173 -2.67 0.89 21.89
N LYS A 174 -1.87 -0.06 21.43
CA LYS A 174 -0.47 -0.21 21.83
C LYS A 174 0.42 0.94 21.36
N ILE A 175 0.24 1.40 20.11
CA ILE A 175 1.10 2.43 19.51
C ILE A 175 0.65 3.86 19.83
N SER A 176 -0.58 4.07 20.26
CA SER A 176 -1.12 5.41 20.54
C SER A 176 -0.37 6.16 21.65
N SER A 177 0.33 5.44 22.51
CA SER A 177 1.15 5.99 23.59
C SER A 177 2.64 6.11 23.25
N THR A 178 3.05 5.76 22.03
CA THR A 178 4.46 5.71 21.60
C THR A 178 4.66 6.47 20.30
N ASN A 179 5.84 7.08 20.12
CA ASN A 179 6.19 7.81 18.88
C ASN A 179 7.20 7.03 18.01
N ASP A 180 7.43 5.77 18.30
CA ASP A 180 8.49 4.94 17.70
C ASP A 180 7.94 3.93 16.68
N PHE A 181 6.68 4.07 16.25
CA PHE A 181 6.11 3.25 15.19
C PHE A 181 6.54 3.78 13.82
N ILE A 182 7.11 2.89 13.00
CA ILE A 182 7.69 3.26 11.71
C ILE A 182 6.65 3.07 10.60
N VAL A 183 6.31 4.15 9.92
CA VAL A 183 5.46 4.10 8.73
C VAL A 183 6.28 3.61 7.54
N PRO A 184 5.87 2.55 6.82
CA PRO A 184 6.57 2.07 5.62
C PRO A 184 6.73 3.14 4.54
N GLU A 185 7.81 3.05 3.76
CA GLU A 185 8.20 4.10 2.82
C GLU A 185 7.17 4.31 1.69
N TYR A 186 6.52 3.26 1.20
CA TYR A 186 5.50 3.40 0.16
C TYR A 186 4.29 4.25 0.62
N ILE A 187 3.93 4.16 1.91
CA ILE A 187 2.87 5.00 2.51
C ILE A 187 3.35 6.45 2.61
N LYS A 188 4.57 6.67 3.10
CA LYS A 188 5.16 8.02 3.16
C LYS A 188 5.25 8.65 1.77
N ALA A 189 5.63 7.88 0.77
CA ALA A 189 5.69 8.34 -0.62
C ALA A 189 4.30 8.73 -1.16
N ALA A 190 3.27 7.94 -0.85
CA ALA A 190 1.89 8.26 -1.21
C ALA A 190 1.41 9.57 -0.55
N ILE A 191 1.70 9.75 0.74
CA ILE A 191 1.36 10.98 1.48
C ILE A 191 2.12 12.18 0.93
N ARG A 192 3.43 12.07 0.70
CA ARG A 192 4.25 13.15 0.12
C ARG A 192 3.72 13.59 -1.25
N PHE A 193 3.34 12.63 -2.09
CA PHE A 193 2.76 12.93 -3.38
C PHE A 193 1.48 13.75 -3.27
N VAL A 194 0.53 13.34 -2.44
CA VAL A 194 -0.76 14.05 -2.27
C VAL A 194 -0.59 15.44 -1.65
N LEU A 195 0.41 15.60 -0.77
CA LEU A 195 0.71 16.86 -0.11
C LEU A 195 1.69 17.76 -0.91
N GLU A 196 2.12 17.31 -2.12
CA GLU A 196 3.12 18.02 -2.93
C GLU A 196 4.44 18.31 -2.18
N ILE A 197 4.78 17.46 -1.19
CA ILE A 197 6.01 17.61 -0.43
C ILE A 197 7.16 17.05 -1.25
N THR A 198 7.98 17.93 -1.82
CA THR A 198 9.24 17.56 -2.44
C THR A 198 10.36 17.57 -1.41
N GLU A 199 11.38 16.71 -1.58
CA GLU A 199 12.54 16.67 -0.66
C GLU A 199 13.30 17.99 -0.58
N GLU A 200 13.19 18.83 -1.60
CA GLU A 200 13.80 20.17 -1.66
C GLU A 200 13.17 21.17 -0.66
N ASN A 201 11.95 20.94 -0.19
CA ASN A 201 11.26 21.84 0.75
C ASN A 201 11.61 21.58 2.24
N ASN A 202 12.36 20.52 2.56
CA ASN A 202 12.76 20.19 3.93
C ASN A 202 14.00 20.95 4.45
N GLY A 203 14.49 21.93 3.70
CA GLY A 203 15.69 22.72 4.01
C GLY A 203 15.43 24.18 4.43
N ARG A 204 14.22 24.49 4.95
CA ARG A 204 13.93 25.83 5.51
C ARG A 204 13.42 25.76 6.94
#